data_cc9e055b4050a34fe359efa88533487a
#
_entry.id   cc9e055b4050a34fe359efa88533487a
#
_cell.length_a   1.000
_cell.length_b   1.000
_cell.length_c   1.000
_cell.angle_alpha   90.00
_cell.angle_beta   90.00
_cell.angle_gamma   90.00
#
_symmetry.space_group_name_H-M   'P 1'
#
loop_
_entity.id
_entity.type
_entity.pdbx_description
1 polymer ?
#
loop_
_entity_poly.entity_id
_entity_poly.type
_entity_poly.pdbx_seq_one_letter_code
_entity_poly.pdbx_strand_id
1 'polypeptide(L)' 'MEIIAIILHLLNGEIAKIPVGLALNKVTCDNALYRVIDKNEDQKAFHYKGVEILGYYCKNNKGDWIP' A
#
# COMPACT_ATOMS: atom_id res chain seq x y z
N MET A 1 -3.62 15.51 -4.18
CA MET A 1 -4.70 14.55 -3.91
C MET A 1 -4.37 13.77 -2.65
N GLU A 2 -5.31 13.68 -1.73
CA GLU A 2 -5.07 12.99 -0.46
C GLU A 2 -5.29 11.49 -0.61
N ILE A 3 -4.34 10.71 -0.13
CA ILE A 3 -4.47 9.25 -0.06
C ILE A 3 -4.87 8.89 1.35
N ILE A 4 -6.00 8.23 1.53
CA ILE A 4 -6.50 7.87 2.85
C ILE A 4 -6.28 6.40 3.20
N ALA A 5 -6.06 5.55 2.22
CA ALA A 5 -5.82 4.14 2.46
C ALA A 5 -5.05 3.50 1.31
N ILE A 6 -4.31 2.46 1.64
CA ILE A 6 -3.65 1.59 0.68
C ILE A 6 -4.27 0.22 0.80
N ILE A 7 -4.66 -0.37 -0.33
CA ILE A 7 -5.24 -1.70 -0.39
C ILE A 7 -4.22 -2.65 -1.00
N LEU A 8 -3.88 -3.70 -0.27
CA LEU A 8 -2.91 -4.70 -0.72
C LEU A 8 -3.62 -6.03 -0.99
N HIS A 9 -3.38 -6.59 -2.16
CA HIS A 9 -3.82 -7.95 -2.49
C HIS A 9 -2.65 -8.90 -2.24
N LEU A 10 -2.81 -9.80 -1.30
CA LEU A 10 -1.75 -10.67 -0.83
C LEU A 10 -1.84 -12.06 -1.47
N LEU A 11 -0.69 -12.72 -1.56
CA LEU A 11 -0.58 -14.04 -2.18
C LEU A 11 -1.46 -15.10 -1.48
N ASN A 12 -1.69 -14.96 -0.17
CA ASN A 12 -2.52 -15.90 0.58
C ASN A 12 -4.04 -15.70 0.38
N GLY A 13 -4.44 -14.77 -0.51
CA GLY A 13 -5.84 -14.46 -0.77
C GLY A 13 -6.43 -13.38 0.12
N GLU A 14 -5.69 -12.89 1.08
CA GLU A 14 -6.17 -11.82 1.95
C GLU A 14 -6.04 -10.46 1.27
N ILE A 15 -6.91 -9.54 1.69
CA ILE A 15 -6.85 -8.14 1.27
C ILE A 15 -6.60 -7.31 2.51
N ALA A 16 -5.48 -6.59 2.53
CA ALA A 16 -5.12 -5.73 3.65
C ALA A 16 -5.46 -4.29 3.32
N LYS A 17 -6.23 -3.64 4.20
CA LYS A 17 -6.53 -2.22 4.07
C LYS A 17 -5.75 -1.47 5.14
N ILE A 18 -4.83 -0.60 4.71
CA ILE A 18 -3.96 0.13 5.61
C ILE A 18 -4.34 1.60 5.57
N PRO A 19 -4.84 2.17 6.67
CA PRO A 19 -5.12 3.61 6.71
C PRO A 19 -3.82 4.40 6.63
N VAL A 20 -3.87 5.50 5.88
CA VAL A 20 -2.72 6.37 5.67
C VAL A 20 -2.95 7.67 6.42
N GLY A 21 -1.97 8.09 7.21
CA GLY A 21 -2.06 9.33 7.97
C GLY A 21 -1.87 10.56 7.09
N LEU A 22 -2.18 11.73 7.67
CA LEU A 22 -2.09 13.01 6.97
C LEU A 22 -0.69 13.30 6.42
N ALA A 23 0.36 12.75 7.04
CA ALA A 23 1.73 12.96 6.60
C ALA A 23 2.00 12.41 5.19
N LEU A 24 1.14 11.53 4.69
CA LEU A 24 1.30 10.91 3.38
C LEU A 24 0.43 11.54 2.30
N ASN A 25 -0.29 12.61 2.61
CA ASN A 25 -1.26 13.22 1.68
C ASN A 25 -0.66 13.71 0.37
N LYS A 26 0.60 14.10 0.38
CA LYS A 26 1.24 14.69 -0.80
C LYS A 26 2.17 13.72 -1.54
N VAL A 27 2.15 12.45 -1.17
CA VAL A 27 3.00 11.45 -1.83
C VAL A 27 2.20 10.64 -2.83
N THR A 28 2.89 10.02 -3.77
CA THR A 28 2.27 9.10 -4.72
C THR A 28 1.89 7.81 -4.03
N CYS A 29 1.04 7.01 -4.68
CA CYS A 29 0.68 5.70 -4.17
C CYS A 29 1.91 4.80 -3.98
N ASP A 30 2.85 4.84 -4.93
CA ASP A 30 4.09 4.06 -4.83
C ASP A 30 4.90 4.44 -3.58
N ASN A 31 5.06 5.74 -3.34
CA ASN A 31 5.80 6.20 -2.16
C ASN A 31 5.09 5.81 -0.86
N ALA A 32 3.77 5.87 -0.84
CA ALA A 32 3.00 5.44 0.31
C ALA A 32 3.16 3.93 0.55
N LEU A 33 3.17 3.15 -0.53
CA LEU A 33 3.41 1.71 -0.42
C LEU A 33 4.74 1.41 0.24
N TYR A 34 5.82 2.07 -0.19
CA TYR A 34 7.16 1.83 0.36
C TYR A 34 7.26 2.12 1.86
N ARG A 35 6.33 2.88 2.42
CA ARG A 35 6.33 3.18 3.85
C ARG A 35 5.65 2.11 4.69
N VAL A 36 4.82 1.26 4.08
CA VAL A 36 4.01 0.28 4.82
C VAL A 36 4.45 -1.17 4.60
N ILE A 37 5.25 -1.43 3.56
CA ILE A 37 5.71 -2.78 3.27
C ILE A 37 6.91 -3.17 4.14
N ASP A 38 7.18 -4.46 4.18
CA ASP A 38 8.36 -4.99 4.87
C ASP A 38 9.63 -4.50 4.18
N LYS A 39 10.60 -4.07 4.99
CA LYS A 39 11.87 -3.56 4.47
C LYS A 39 12.92 -4.64 4.56
N ASN A 40 13.02 -5.41 3.49
CA ASN A 40 14.01 -6.47 3.37
C ASN A 40 14.71 -6.35 2.02
N GLU A 41 15.98 -5.98 2.04
CA GLU A 41 16.77 -5.73 0.84
C GLU A 41 17.01 -6.99 0.00
N ASP A 42 16.94 -8.15 0.61
CA ASP A 42 17.18 -9.42 -0.09
C ASP A 42 15.96 -9.94 -0.85
N GLN A 43 14.81 -9.33 -0.67
CA GLN A 43 13.57 -9.77 -1.32
C GLN A 43 13.41 -9.14 -2.68
N LYS A 44 13.09 -9.95 -3.67
CA LYS A 44 12.84 -9.48 -5.03
C LYS A 44 11.40 -9.00 -5.25
N ALA A 45 10.50 -9.33 -4.33
CA ALA A 45 9.10 -8.93 -4.37
C ALA A 45 8.76 -8.18 -3.10
N PHE A 46 7.72 -7.37 -3.15
CA PHE A 46 7.26 -6.67 -1.96
C PHE A 46 6.47 -7.61 -1.08
N HIS A 47 6.66 -7.47 0.24
CA HIS A 47 5.98 -8.28 1.25
C HIS A 47 5.35 -7.38 2.31
N TYR A 48 4.25 -7.84 2.87
CA TYR A 48 3.60 -7.18 3.99
C TYR A 48 3.34 -8.23 5.08
N LYS A 49 3.95 -8.03 6.25
CA LYS A 49 3.90 -8.97 7.38
C LYS A 49 4.25 -10.40 6.95
N GLY A 50 5.27 -10.52 6.11
CA GLY A 50 5.78 -11.79 5.65
C GLY A 50 5.04 -12.41 4.48
N VAL A 51 3.97 -11.79 3.96
CA VAL A 51 3.19 -12.31 2.85
C VAL A 51 3.45 -11.47 1.59
N GLU A 52 3.69 -12.14 0.47
CA GLU A 52 3.97 -11.45 -0.79
C GLU A 52 2.76 -10.65 -1.27
N ILE A 53 3.02 -9.45 -1.77
CA ILE A 53 2.00 -8.56 -2.32
C ILE A 53 1.89 -8.82 -3.82
N LEU A 54 0.69 -9.22 -4.27
CA LEU A 54 0.43 -9.45 -5.70
C LEU A 54 0.07 -8.18 -6.42
N GLY A 55 -0.59 -7.26 -5.75
CA GLY A 55 -0.98 -5.99 -6.33
C GLY A 55 -1.44 -5.03 -5.26
N TYR A 56 -1.53 -3.76 -5.62
CA TYR A 56 -1.95 -2.73 -4.68
C TYR A 56 -2.60 -1.56 -5.42
N TYR A 57 -3.39 -0.80 -4.68
CA TYR A 57 -3.91 0.47 -5.14
C TYR A 57 -4.21 1.35 -3.94
N CYS A 58 -4.34 2.65 -4.18
CA CYS A 58 -4.65 3.61 -3.13
C CYS A 58 -6.05 4.16 -3.33
N LYS A 59 -6.66 4.61 -2.23
CA LYS A 59 -7.93 5.36 -2.28
C LYS A 59 -7.68 6.78 -1.82
N ASN A 60 -8.32 7.72 -2.47
CA ASN A 60 -8.28 9.12 -2.06
C ASN A 60 -9.38 9.42 -1.05
N ASN A 61 -9.44 10.68 -0.58
CA ASN A 61 -10.43 11.10 0.41
C ASN A 61 -11.88 11.12 -0.12
N LYS A 62 -12.06 10.93 -1.42
CA LYS A 62 -13.39 10.81 -2.05
C LYS A 62 -13.82 9.36 -2.27
N GLY A 63 -12.94 8.41 -1.92
CA GLY A 63 -13.21 7.00 -2.15
C GLY A 63 -12.85 6.49 -3.54
N ASP A 64 -12.26 7.33 -4.38
CA ASP A 64 -11.84 6.93 -5.72
C ASP A 64 -10.52 6.18 -5.66
N TRP A 65 -10.34 5.26 -6.59
CA TRP A 65 -9.12 4.49 -6.67
C TRP A 65 -8.06 5.26 -7.44
N ILE A 66 -6.83 5.21 -6.95
CA ILE A 66 -5.67 5.83 -7.58
C ILE A 66 -4.71 4.71 -7.97
N PRO A 67 -4.37 4.59 -9.25
CA PRO A 67 -3.38 3.59 -9.69
C PRO A 67 -1.99 3.87 -9.17
#